data_6780872cd5dc6c73a0127598d0fd701c
#
_entry.id   6780872cd5dc6c73a0127598d0fd701c
#
_cell.length_a   1.000
_cell.length_b   1.000
_cell.length_c   1.000
_cell.angle_alpha   90.00
_cell.angle_beta   90.00
_cell.angle_gamma   90.00
#
_symmetry.space_group_name_H-M   'P 1'
#
loop_
_entity.id
_entity.type
_entity.pdbx_description
1 polymer ?
#
loop_
_entity_poly.entity_id
_entity_poly.type
_entity_poly.pdbx_seq_one_letter_code
_entity_poly.pdbx_strand_id
1 'polypeptide(L)'
;MKKIALATILAAVSIAASAQVTVYGKMRVYEESSKVGAADAVMALTNDSSRLGFKGTEALSNGLSATFTIETGIGADAPAASTLGDRTMQVGLSNSLGSVSVGRDKHAIARTLDNYDAMGNVYGSSVTTIHTAQGSRLSNALFASGTFMPGLTVNYQNSNSEAAGVTNGQAGSIEFTRGPIAATVAYFDNGTTSTTTIYGAKYSIAQTGTTVFGLYSDDKVSGSTSTGKTIGVNHPVTGSLMALASYGEKEGYQPAKALDLGATYSLSKRTMVHARYVKEDVVSMNSIVTTTKYALGMEHNF
;
A
#
# COMPACT_ATOMS: atom_id res chain seq x y z
N MET A 1 -22.64 33.39 41.82
CA MET A 1 -21.20 33.09 41.60
C MET A 1 -20.89 31.61 41.36
N LYS A 2 -21.51 30.64 42.06
CA LYS A 2 -21.26 29.20 41.85
C LYS A 2 -21.67 28.64 40.47
N LYS A 3 -22.68 29.22 39.80
CA LYS A 3 -23.14 28.80 38.48
C LYS A 3 -22.24 29.23 37.31
N ILE A 4 -21.54 30.36 37.50
CA ILE A 4 -20.58 30.90 36.51
C ILE A 4 -19.27 30.07 36.53
N ALA A 5 -18.80 29.66 37.73
CA ALA A 5 -17.63 28.84 37.89
C ALA A 5 -17.82 27.46 37.24
N LEU A 6 -19.04 26.85 37.32
CA LEU A 6 -19.33 25.57 36.70
C LEU A 6 -19.37 25.68 35.17
N ALA A 7 -19.91 26.74 34.61
CA ALA A 7 -19.91 27.00 33.16
C ALA A 7 -18.50 27.23 32.61
N THR A 8 -17.63 27.90 33.36
CA THR A 8 -16.23 28.13 32.96
C THR A 8 -15.40 26.82 33.00
N ILE A 9 -15.67 25.94 33.95
CA ILE A 9 -15.01 24.64 34.03
C ILE A 9 -15.51 23.71 32.87
N LEU A 10 -16.79 23.71 32.55
CA LEU A 10 -17.30 22.97 31.38
C LEU A 10 -16.74 23.49 30.06
N ALA A 11 -16.60 24.81 29.90
CA ALA A 11 -16.00 25.43 28.72
C ALA A 11 -14.49 25.13 28.59
N ALA A 12 -13.76 25.08 29.71
CA ALA A 12 -12.33 24.74 29.74
C ALA A 12 -12.07 23.26 29.43
N VAL A 13 -12.98 22.35 29.84
CA VAL A 13 -12.90 20.91 29.53
C VAL A 13 -13.21 20.64 28.06
N SER A 14 -14.09 21.42 27.43
CA SER A 14 -14.41 21.27 26.01
C SER A 14 -13.29 21.76 25.05
N ILE A 15 -12.36 22.58 25.53
CA ILE A 15 -11.21 23.03 24.71
C ILE A 15 -10.07 21.98 24.73
N ALA A 16 -10.00 21.10 25.74
CA ALA A 16 -8.97 20.07 25.86
C ALA A 16 -9.26 18.78 25.07
N ALA A 17 -10.46 18.61 24.52
CA ALA A 17 -10.90 17.40 23.79
C ALA A 17 -11.21 17.69 22.32
N SER A 18 -10.50 18.63 21.67
CA SER A 18 -10.68 18.82 20.23
C SER A 18 -9.91 17.73 19.47
N ALA A 19 -10.63 16.78 18.89
CA ALA A 19 -10.07 15.86 17.93
C ALA A 19 -9.38 16.65 16.81
N GLN A 20 -8.06 16.51 16.68
CA GLN A 20 -7.35 17.18 15.60
C GLN A 20 -7.61 16.44 14.29
N VAL A 21 -8.41 17.06 13.42
CA VAL A 21 -8.65 16.54 12.06
C VAL A 21 -7.58 17.08 11.12
N THR A 22 -6.92 16.17 10.41
CA THR A 22 -5.95 16.48 9.37
C THR A 22 -6.53 16.14 8.01
N VAL A 23 -6.52 17.09 7.09
CA VAL A 23 -6.74 16.86 5.67
C VAL A 23 -5.40 16.48 5.04
N TYR A 24 -5.38 15.44 4.23
CA TYR A 24 -4.18 15.01 3.51
C TYR A 24 -4.53 14.46 2.15
N GLY A 25 -3.56 14.38 1.29
CA GLY A 25 -3.79 13.78 -0.02
C GLY A 25 -2.53 13.68 -0.84
N LYS A 26 -2.74 13.14 -2.04
CA LYS A 26 -1.71 13.01 -3.06
C LYS A 26 -2.33 13.17 -4.44
N MET A 27 -1.69 13.93 -5.31
CA MET A 27 -1.93 13.90 -6.75
C MET A 27 -0.70 13.32 -7.43
N ARG A 28 -0.89 12.26 -8.23
CA ARG A 28 0.18 11.63 -9.00
C ARG A 28 -0.35 11.27 -10.38
N VAL A 29 0.27 11.86 -11.41
CA VAL A 29 -0.09 11.66 -12.81
C VAL A 29 1.15 11.42 -13.65
N TYR A 30 0.99 10.64 -14.70
CA TYR A 30 2.04 10.31 -15.67
C TYR A 30 1.52 10.54 -17.07
N GLU A 31 2.34 11.13 -17.92
CA GLU A 31 2.26 10.98 -19.36
C GLU A 31 2.93 9.65 -19.70
N GLU A 32 2.16 8.68 -20.15
CA GLU A 32 2.60 7.29 -20.38
C GLU A 32 2.47 6.92 -21.86
N SER A 33 3.55 6.42 -22.45
CA SER A 33 3.54 5.69 -23.71
C SER A 33 3.50 4.21 -23.40
N SER A 34 2.45 3.51 -23.81
CA SER A 34 2.28 2.07 -23.61
C SER A 34 2.15 1.36 -24.94
N LYS A 35 2.95 0.31 -25.15
CA LYS A 35 2.91 -0.57 -26.30
C LYS A 35 2.66 -2.00 -25.86
N VAL A 36 1.63 -2.66 -26.42
CA VAL A 36 1.24 -4.03 -26.10
C VAL A 36 1.41 -4.92 -27.36
N GLY A 37 2.30 -5.89 -27.27
CA GLY A 37 2.59 -6.80 -28.37
C GLY A 37 3.04 -6.08 -29.64
N ALA A 38 2.40 -6.39 -30.76
CA ALA A 38 2.66 -5.78 -32.07
C ALA A 38 1.83 -4.51 -32.34
N ALA A 39 0.94 -4.11 -31.42
CA ALA A 39 0.13 -2.90 -31.58
C ALA A 39 0.99 -1.63 -31.57
N ASP A 40 0.44 -0.56 -32.13
CA ASP A 40 1.07 0.76 -32.01
C ASP A 40 1.06 1.26 -30.57
N ALA A 41 2.05 2.10 -30.23
CA ALA A 41 2.12 2.70 -28.92
C ALA A 41 0.99 3.73 -28.73
N VAL A 42 0.37 3.70 -27.56
CA VAL A 42 -0.67 4.65 -27.15
C VAL A 42 -0.10 5.59 -26.10
N MET A 43 -0.29 6.88 -26.29
CA MET A 43 0.03 7.92 -25.30
C MET A 43 -1.23 8.22 -24.47
N ALA A 44 -1.08 8.27 -23.17
CA ALA A 44 -2.17 8.61 -22.24
C ALA A 44 -1.66 9.36 -21.01
N LEU A 45 -2.44 10.31 -20.54
CA LEU A 45 -2.29 10.81 -19.18
C LEU A 45 -2.92 9.79 -18.23
N THR A 46 -2.15 9.26 -17.28
CA THR A 46 -2.57 8.20 -16.39
C THR A 46 -2.56 8.68 -14.94
N ASN A 47 -3.70 8.56 -14.27
CA ASN A 47 -3.80 8.79 -12.84
C ASN A 47 -3.29 7.58 -12.07
N ASP A 48 -2.40 7.81 -11.10
CA ASP A 48 -1.86 6.72 -10.31
C ASP A 48 -2.06 6.95 -8.82
N SER A 49 -3.14 6.37 -8.31
CA SER A 49 -3.44 6.35 -6.86
C SER A 49 -3.57 7.74 -6.24
N SER A 50 -3.96 8.76 -7.01
CA SER A 50 -4.32 10.06 -6.46
C SER A 50 -5.48 9.93 -5.47
N ARG A 51 -5.44 10.70 -4.39
CA ARG A 51 -6.39 10.55 -3.29
C ARG A 51 -6.52 11.79 -2.42
N LEU A 52 -7.65 11.89 -1.76
CA LEU A 52 -7.96 12.86 -0.71
C LEU A 52 -8.40 12.09 0.55
N GLY A 53 -7.93 12.52 1.71
CA GLY A 53 -8.29 11.87 2.96
C GLY A 53 -8.45 12.84 4.12
N PHE A 54 -9.18 12.36 5.11
CA PHE A 54 -9.39 12.99 6.42
C PHE A 54 -9.02 11.96 7.48
N LYS A 55 -8.24 12.36 8.45
CA LYS A 55 -7.92 11.52 9.61
C LYS A 55 -7.94 12.35 10.88
N GLY A 56 -8.31 11.71 11.98
CA GLY A 56 -8.31 12.38 13.27
C GLY A 56 -7.96 11.43 14.40
N THR A 57 -7.48 12.02 15.48
CA THR A 57 -7.18 11.32 16.72
C THR A 57 -7.68 12.14 17.87
N GLU A 58 -8.40 11.50 18.79
CA GLU A 58 -8.87 12.06 20.04
C GLU A 58 -8.23 11.31 21.19
N ALA A 59 -7.52 12.00 22.07
CA ALA A 59 -6.98 11.41 23.28
C ALA A 59 -8.09 11.13 24.28
N LEU A 60 -8.18 9.89 24.72
CA LEU A 60 -9.09 9.43 25.75
C LEU A 60 -8.35 9.27 27.08
N SER A 61 -9.04 8.83 28.12
CA SER A 61 -8.43 8.52 29.41
C SER A 61 -7.50 7.30 29.34
N ASN A 62 -6.58 7.16 30.29
CA ASN A 62 -5.70 6.00 30.48
C ASN A 62 -4.78 5.65 29.29
N GLY A 63 -4.33 6.66 28.52
CA GLY A 63 -3.42 6.45 27.39
C GLY A 63 -4.09 5.80 26.16
N LEU A 64 -5.40 5.76 26.14
CA LEU A 64 -6.20 5.31 25.00
C LEU A 64 -6.47 6.50 24.06
N SER A 65 -6.54 6.25 22.76
CA SER A 65 -6.95 7.22 21.76
C SER A 65 -8.02 6.63 20.85
N ALA A 66 -9.03 7.42 20.51
CA ALA A 66 -9.93 7.11 19.40
C ALA A 66 -9.34 7.65 18.09
N THR A 67 -9.47 6.89 17.02
CA THR A 67 -8.94 7.24 15.69
C THR A 67 -9.98 7.04 14.61
N PHE A 68 -9.95 7.86 13.58
CA PHE A 68 -10.68 7.60 12.36
C PHE A 68 -9.86 7.95 11.12
N THR A 69 -10.17 7.32 10.01
CA THR A 69 -9.60 7.64 8.69
C THR A 69 -10.68 7.45 7.62
N ILE A 70 -10.83 8.43 6.75
CA ILE A 70 -11.66 8.39 5.55
C ILE A 70 -10.75 8.80 4.39
N GLU A 71 -10.53 7.91 3.40
CA GLU A 71 -9.71 8.19 2.21
C GLU A 71 -10.47 7.76 0.96
N THR A 72 -10.53 8.65 -0.02
CA THR A 72 -11.16 8.39 -1.32
C THR A 72 -10.18 8.60 -2.46
N GLY A 73 -10.28 7.78 -3.49
CA GLY A 73 -9.57 7.98 -4.75
C GLY A 73 -10.10 9.20 -5.48
N ILE A 74 -9.24 9.90 -6.21
CA ILE A 74 -9.62 10.98 -7.12
C ILE A 74 -9.04 10.71 -8.50
N GLY A 75 -9.81 10.95 -9.56
CA GLY A 75 -9.36 10.91 -10.94
C GLY A 75 -8.68 12.24 -11.28
N ALA A 76 -7.36 12.21 -11.49
CA ALA A 76 -6.60 13.40 -11.86
C ALA A 76 -6.42 13.54 -13.38
N ASP A 77 -6.71 12.50 -14.13
CA ASP A 77 -6.67 12.41 -15.60
C ASP A 77 -8.06 12.56 -16.23
N ALA A 78 -9.10 12.09 -15.55
CA ALA A 78 -10.48 12.18 -15.98
C ALA A 78 -11.42 12.10 -14.76
N PRO A 79 -12.67 12.61 -14.86
CA PRO A 79 -13.65 12.42 -13.81
C PRO A 79 -13.85 10.93 -13.53
N ALA A 80 -13.48 10.47 -12.33
CA ALA A 80 -13.71 9.11 -11.89
C ALA A 80 -14.95 9.09 -10.97
N ALA A 81 -15.79 8.08 -11.14
CA ALA A 81 -16.84 7.79 -10.17
C ALA A 81 -16.18 7.17 -8.93
N SER A 82 -15.74 7.99 -7.98
CA SER A 82 -15.24 7.53 -6.69
C SER A 82 -16.35 7.64 -5.64
N THR A 83 -16.48 6.60 -4.85
CA THR A 83 -17.35 6.61 -3.67
C THR A 83 -16.54 7.06 -2.46
N LEU A 84 -17.09 7.94 -1.65
CA LEU A 84 -16.44 8.39 -0.42
C LEU A 84 -16.02 7.17 0.42
N GLY A 85 -14.73 7.09 0.78
CA GLY A 85 -14.20 5.96 1.56
C GLY A 85 -13.93 4.69 0.75
N ASP A 86 -13.91 4.76 -0.58
CA ASP A 86 -13.60 3.61 -1.44
C ASP A 86 -12.20 3.02 -1.19
N ARG A 87 -11.27 3.83 -0.63
CA ARG A 87 -9.92 3.38 -0.26
C ARG A 87 -9.85 2.95 1.20
N THR A 88 -10.06 3.85 2.13
CA THR A 88 -10.02 3.58 3.56
C THR A 88 -11.21 4.26 4.24
N MET A 89 -11.92 3.52 5.08
CA MET A 89 -12.97 4.03 5.96
C MET A 89 -12.92 3.24 7.25
N GLN A 90 -12.35 3.80 8.30
CA GLN A 90 -12.10 3.12 9.57
C GLN A 90 -12.38 4.02 10.76
N VAL A 91 -12.83 3.38 11.84
CA VAL A 91 -12.82 3.93 13.20
C VAL A 91 -12.18 2.91 14.13
N GLY A 92 -11.41 3.37 15.12
CA GLY A 92 -10.68 2.45 15.99
C GLY A 92 -10.21 3.08 17.28
N LEU A 93 -9.58 2.22 18.08
CA LEU A 93 -8.91 2.57 19.33
C LEU A 93 -7.43 2.18 19.23
N SER A 94 -6.56 2.98 19.83
CA SER A 94 -5.13 2.72 19.86
C SER A 94 -4.52 3.11 21.22
N ASN A 95 -3.43 2.44 21.59
CA ASN A 95 -2.58 2.77 22.72
C ASN A 95 -1.12 2.44 22.40
N SER A 96 -0.23 2.47 23.39
CA SER A 96 1.20 2.16 23.23
C SER A 96 1.49 0.70 22.85
N LEU A 97 0.57 -0.22 23.04
CA LEU A 97 0.75 -1.66 22.73
C LEU A 97 0.23 -2.02 21.35
N GLY A 98 -0.70 -1.23 20.77
CA GLY A 98 -1.28 -1.51 19.47
C GLY A 98 -2.60 -0.81 19.21
N SER A 99 -3.33 -1.32 18.22
CA SER A 99 -4.61 -0.74 17.78
C SER A 99 -5.60 -1.82 17.38
N VAL A 100 -6.89 -1.46 17.49
CA VAL A 100 -8.01 -2.21 16.92
C VAL A 100 -8.90 -1.24 16.18
N SER A 101 -9.24 -1.54 14.94
CA SER A 101 -10.17 -0.73 14.14
C SER A 101 -11.13 -1.61 13.35
N VAL A 102 -12.26 -1.02 12.95
CA VAL A 102 -13.28 -1.66 12.12
C VAL A 102 -13.59 -0.80 10.91
N GLY A 103 -13.94 -1.45 9.80
CA GLY A 103 -14.31 -0.79 8.57
C GLY A 103 -13.64 -1.39 7.33
N ARG A 104 -13.04 -0.52 6.49
CA ARG A 104 -12.37 -0.89 5.23
C ARG A 104 -10.95 -0.37 5.18
N ASP A 105 -9.99 -1.24 4.85
CA ASP A 105 -8.58 -0.84 4.60
C ASP A 105 -7.81 -1.92 3.85
N LYS A 106 -6.53 -1.63 3.51
CA LYS A 106 -5.61 -2.59 2.91
C LYS A 106 -5.35 -3.77 3.83
N HIS A 107 -5.36 -4.96 3.25
CA HIS A 107 -4.94 -6.17 3.96
C HIS A 107 -3.40 -6.36 3.94
N ALA A 108 -2.93 -7.32 4.72
CA ALA A 108 -1.50 -7.54 4.99
C ALA A 108 -0.67 -7.74 3.69
N ILE A 109 -1.14 -8.54 2.73
CA ILE A 109 -0.43 -8.73 1.45
C ILE A 109 -0.28 -7.42 0.70
N ALA A 110 -1.37 -6.65 0.54
CA ALA A 110 -1.32 -5.39 -0.19
C ALA A 110 -0.38 -4.37 0.47
N ARG A 111 -0.34 -4.33 1.80
CA ARG A 111 0.63 -3.49 2.54
C ARG A 111 2.07 -3.97 2.34
N THR A 112 2.29 -5.29 2.31
CA THR A 112 3.61 -5.86 2.04
C THR A 112 4.08 -5.50 0.63
N LEU A 113 3.23 -5.66 -0.39
CA LEU A 113 3.58 -5.26 -1.75
C LEU A 113 3.94 -3.78 -1.85
N ASP A 114 3.15 -2.88 -1.22
CA ASP A 114 3.49 -1.45 -1.18
C ASP A 114 4.86 -1.18 -0.55
N ASN A 115 5.18 -1.90 0.53
CA ASN A 115 6.43 -1.70 1.25
C ASN A 115 7.66 -2.20 0.50
N TYR A 116 7.50 -3.17 -0.41
CA TYR A 116 8.58 -3.81 -1.17
C TYR A 116 8.56 -3.47 -2.66
N ASP A 117 7.93 -2.36 -3.04
CA ASP A 117 7.94 -1.86 -4.40
C ASP A 117 8.97 -0.73 -4.54
N ALA A 118 9.98 -0.93 -5.40
CA ALA A 118 10.98 0.09 -5.71
C ALA A 118 10.35 1.36 -6.25
N MET A 119 9.26 1.24 -7.01
CA MET A 119 8.58 2.34 -7.68
C MET A 119 7.53 3.05 -6.81
N GLY A 120 7.36 2.63 -5.54
CA GLY A 120 6.43 3.25 -4.60
C GLY A 120 4.97 2.97 -4.89
N ASN A 121 4.66 1.70 -5.22
CA ASN A 121 3.31 1.21 -5.52
C ASN A 121 2.65 1.96 -6.68
N VAL A 122 3.32 1.95 -7.80
CA VAL A 122 2.81 2.51 -9.05
C VAL A 122 2.20 1.39 -9.89
N TYR A 123 1.10 1.68 -10.55
CA TYR A 123 0.45 0.76 -11.46
C TYR A 123 1.43 0.23 -12.53
N GLY A 124 1.47 -1.10 -12.70
CA GLY A 124 2.37 -1.75 -13.64
C GLY A 124 3.81 -1.86 -13.15
N SER A 125 4.05 -1.88 -11.83
CA SER A 125 5.36 -2.26 -11.29
C SER A 125 5.57 -3.77 -11.38
N SER A 126 6.84 -4.22 -11.43
CA SER A 126 7.19 -5.64 -11.42
C SER A 126 6.55 -6.36 -10.24
N VAL A 127 6.48 -5.70 -9.08
CA VAL A 127 5.85 -6.26 -7.88
C VAL A 127 4.38 -6.57 -8.11
N THR A 128 3.61 -5.67 -8.73
CA THR A 128 2.18 -5.89 -8.99
C THR A 128 1.90 -6.88 -10.13
N THR A 129 2.83 -7.05 -11.07
CA THR A 129 2.74 -8.02 -12.16
C THR A 129 3.06 -9.44 -11.68
N ILE A 130 4.06 -9.57 -10.81
CA ILE A 130 4.58 -10.86 -10.36
C ILE A 130 3.79 -11.41 -9.17
N HIS A 131 3.43 -10.56 -8.20
CA HIS A 131 2.76 -10.99 -6.97
C HIS A 131 1.28 -10.64 -6.97
N THR A 132 0.46 -11.60 -6.58
CA THR A 132 -1.00 -11.44 -6.59
C THR A 132 -1.47 -10.86 -5.25
N ALA A 133 -2.06 -9.67 -5.28
CA ALA A 133 -2.66 -9.07 -4.09
C ALA A 133 -4.08 -9.60 -3.78
N GLN A 134 -4.72 -10.30 -4.73
CA GLN A 134 -6.11 -10.80 -4.63
C GLN A 134 -7.12 -9.73 -4.14
N GLY A 135 -7.07 -8.56 -4.75
CA GLY A 135 -7.69 -7.35 -4.25
C GLY A 135 -6.73 -6.64 -3.30
N SER A 136 -6.99 -5.38 -3.03
CA SER A 136 -6.08 -4.58 -2.20
C SER A 136 -6.63 -4.29 -0.81
N ARG A 137 -7.94 -4.46 -0.59
CA ARG A 137 -8.63 -4.05 0.63
C ARG A 137 -9.69 -5.04 1.07
N LEU A 138 -9.84 -5.16 2.39
CA LEU A 138 -10.96 -5.82 3.03
C LEU A 138 -12.00 -4.79 3.44
N SER A 139 -13.27 -5.08 3.17
CA SER A 139 -14.45 -4.36 3.71
C SER A 139 -15.09 -5.19 4.82
N ASN A 140 -15.97 -4.57 5.63
CA ASN A 140 -16.66 -5.22 6.73
C ASN A 140 -15.69 -5.96 7.65
N ALA A 141 -14.53 -5.34 7.92
CA ALA A 141 -13.40 -6.02 8.51
C ALA A 141 -13.00 -5.42 9.86
N LEU A 142 -12.49 -6.29 10.72
CA LEU A 142 -11.75 -5.95 11.92
C LEU A 142 -10.26 -6.01 11.57
N PHE A 143 -9.52 -5.02 12.06
CA PHE A 143 -8.07 -4.91 11.94
C PHE A 143 -7.50 -4.78 13.35
N ALA A 144 -6.54 -5.63 13.70
CA ALA A 144 -5.80 -5.56 14.95
C ALA A 144 -4.31 -5.53 14.67
N SER A 145 -3.57 -4.69 15.39
CA SER A 145 -2.11 -4.59 15.31
C SER A 145 -1.52 -4.49 16.70
N GLY A 146 -0.43 -5.20 16.97
CA GLY A 146 0.26 -5.18 18.25
C GLY A 146 1.77 -5.18 18.07
N THR A 147 2.47 -4.39 18.93
CA THR A 147 3.93 -4.36 19.00
C THR A 147 4.36 -5.13 20.25
N PHE A 148 4.97 -6.30 20.05
CA PHE A 148 5.30 -7.24 21.14
C PHE A 148 6.69 -7.00 21.72
N MET A 149 7.60 -6.45 20.89
CA MET A 149 8.93 -6.00 21.30
C MET A 149 9.41 -4.94 20.30
N PRO A 150 10.45 -4.16 20.62
CA PRO A 150 10.98 -3.17 19.69
C PRO A 150 11.31 -3.77 18.33
N GLY A 151 10.62 -3.29 17.29
CA GLY A 151 10.78 -3.73 15.92
C GLY A 151 9.95 -4.93 15.49
N LEU A 152 9.19 -5.59 16.38
CA LEU A 152 8.32 -6.71 16.02
C LEU A 152 6.85 -6.31 16.13
N THR A 153 6.16 -6.27 15.00
CA THR A 153 4.72 -5.99 14.90
C THR A 153 3.99 -7.20 14.33
N VAL A 154 2.85 -7.52 14.90
CA VAL A 154 1.94 -8.56 14.39
C VAL A 154 0.61 -7.91 14.05
N ASN A 155 0.11 -8.19 12.85
CA ASN A 155 -1.17 -7.71 12.35
C ASN A 155 -2.11 -8.90 12.11
N TYR A 156 -3.37 -8.73 12.46
CA TYR A 156 -4.46 -9.67 12.17
C TYR A 156 -5.66 -8.93 11.60
N GLN A 157 -6.33 -9.54 10.64
CA GLN A 157 -7.47 -8.96 9.94
C GLN A 157 -8.50 -10.06 9.67
N ASN A 158 -9.77 -9.73 9.87
CA ASN A 158 -10.88 -10.62 9.58
C ASN A 158 -11.99 -9.83 8.88
N SER A 159 -12.40 -10.26 7.71
CA SER A 159 -13.49 -9.67 6.93
C SER A 159 -14.72 -10.56 7.03
N ASN A 160 -15.84 -10.00 7.46
CA ASN A 160 -17.12 -10.73 7.55
C ASN A 160 -17.75 -10.83 6.15
N SER A 161 -18.19 -12.04 5.79
CA SER A 161 -18.81 -12.30 4.49
C SER A 161 -20.23 -11.70 4.36
N GLU A 162 -20.89 -11.39 5.48
CA GLU A 162 -22.29 -10.93 5.56
C GLU A 162 -23.31 -11.91 4.94
N ALA A 163 -22.88 -13.12 4.58
CA ALA A 163 -23.71 -14.15 4.01
C ALA A 163 -23.64 -15.43 4.83
N ALA A 164 -24.80 -16.04 5.13
CA ALA A 164 -24.87 -17.27 5.87
C ALA A 164 -24.18 -18.43 5.11
N GLY A 165 -23.33 -19.18 5.81
CA GLY A 165 -22.61 -20.31 5.23
C GLY A 165 -21.40 -19.96 4.36
N VAL A 166 -21.03 -18.69 4.24
CA VAL A 166 -19.83 -18.24 3.54
C VAL A 166 -18.71 -17.98 4.55
N THR A 167 -17.54 -18.52 4.29
CA THR A 167 -16.37 -18.34 5.14
C THR A 167 -15.84 -16.89 5.07
N ASN A 168 -15.45 -16.36 6.21
CA ASN A 168 -14.83 -15.04 6.31
C ASN A 168 -13.44 -15.03 5.68
N GLY A 169 -13.08 -13.91 5.05
CA GLY A 169 -11.71 -13.66 4.61
C GLY A 169 -10.81 -13.31 5.81
N GLN A 170 -9.58 -13.81 5.81
CA GLN A 170 -8.59 -13.55 6.85
C GLN A 170 -7.26 -13.11 6.27
N ALA A 171 -6.56 -12.22 6.96
CA ALA A 171 -5.22 -11.83 6.62
C ALA A 171 -4.41 -11.55 7.89
N GLY A 172 -3.09 -11.58 7.76
CA GLY A 172 -2.19 -11.22 8.83
C GLY A 172 -0.77 -11.04 8.36
N SER A 173 0.06 -10.39 9.17
CA SER A 173 1.49 -10.30 8.95
C SER A 173 2.28 -10.33 10.27
N ILE A 174 3.52 -10.77 10.16
CA ILE A 174 4.56 -10.58 11.15
C ILE A 174 5.63 -9.74 10.48
N GLU A 175 5.91 -8.59 11.05
CA GLU A 175 6.84 -7.60 10.52
C GLU A 175 7.95 -7.34 11.55
N PHE A 176 9.18 -7.46 11.11
CA PHE A 176 10.35 -7.21 11.94
C PHE A 176 11.21 -6.13 11.29
N THR A 177 11.61 -5.11 12.07
CA THR A 177 12.53 -4.06 11.64
C THR A 177 13.50 -3.74 12.76
N ARG A 178 14.80 -3.97 12.52
CA ARG A 178 15.86 -3.64 13.48
C ARG A 178 17.14 -3.24 12.76
N GLY A 179 17.55 -2.00 13.00
CA GLY A 179 18.72 -1.44 12.32
C GLY A 179 18.54 -1.45 10.79
N PRO A 180 19.49 -1.99 10.01
CA PRO A 180 19.41 -2.00 8.56
C PRO A 180 18.49 -3.09 7.98
N ILE A 181 17.95 -3.98 8.81
CA ILE A 181 17.19 -5.16 8.36
C ILE A 181 15.70 -4.92 8.59
N ALA A 182 14.90 -5.21 7.57
CA ALA A 182 13.46 -5.40 7.70
C ALA A 182 13.06 -6.73 7.05
N ALA A 183 12.13 -7.46 7.67
CA ALA A 183 11.58 -8.71 7.17
C ALA A 183 10.09 -8.77 7.43
N THR A 184 9.34 -9.40 6.53
CA THR A 184 7.89 -9.55 6.63
C THR A 184 7.49 -10.93 6.16
N VAL A 185 6.56 -11.55 6.89
CA VAL A 185 5.76 -12.67 6.39
C VAL A 185 4.32 -12.22 6.45
N ALA A 186 3.60 -12.33 5.34
CA ALA A 186 2.18 -11.99 5.28
C ALA A 186 1.38 -13.11 4.63
N TYR A 187 0.15 -13.29 5.10
CA TYR A 187 -0.80 -14.29 4.65
C TYR A 187 -2.16 -13.66 4.38
N PHE A 188 -2.84 -14.18 3.38
CA PHE A 188 -4.23 -13.85 3.04
C PHE A 188 -4.98 -15.10 2.58
N ASP A 189 -6.20 -15.25 3.08
CA ASP A 189 -7.19 -16.24 2.66
C ASP A 189 -8.50 -15.48 2.37
N ASN A 190 -9.04 -15.61 1.17
CA ASN A 190 -10.30 -14.95 0.81
C ASN A 190 -11.54 -15.66 1.36
N GLY A 191 -11.35 -16.72 2.13
CA GLY A 191 -12.42 -17.51 2.72
C GLY A 191 -13.10 -18.49 1.75
N THR A 192 -12.63 -18.62 0.51
CA THR A 192 -13.23 -19.50 -0.50
C THR A 192 -12.19 -20.38 -1.20
N THR A 193 -11.54 -19.90 -2.22
CA THR A 193 -10.70 -20.71 -3.10
C THR A 193 -9.28 -20.18 -3.27
N SER A 194 -8.94 -19.07 -2.63
CA SER A 194 -7.70 -18.38 -2.93
C SER A 194 -6.92 -18.02 -1.66
N THR A 195 -5.66 -18.41 -1.62
CA THR A 195 -4.71 -18.05 -0.56
C THR A 195 -3.43 -17.48 -1.16
N THR A 196 -2.81 -16.55 -0.45
CA THR A 196 -1.50 -15.99 -0.79
C THR A 196 -0.63 -15.91 0.45
N THR A 197 0.62 -16.35 0.35
CA THR A 197 1.66 -16.12 1.36
C THR A 197 2.81 -15.37 0.72
N ILE A 198 3.28 -14.30 1.38
CA ILE A 198 4.43 -13.50 0.91
C ILE A 198 5.49 -13.42 1.99
N TYR A 199 6.74 -13.60 1.57
CA TYR A 199 7.93 -13.40 2.36
C TYR A 199 8.73 -12.24 1.77
N GLY A 200 9.08 -11.26 2.59
CA GLY A 200 9.86 -10.10 2.18
C GLY A 200 11.06 -9.86 3.08
N ALA A 201 12.17 -9.42 2.50
CA ALA A 201 13.35 -8.98 3.23
C ALA A 201 13.93 -7.72 2.59
N LYS A 202 14.45 -6.80 3.43
CA LYS A 202 15.17 -5.58 3.01
C LYS A 202 16.44 -5.43 3.80
N TYR A 203 17.45 -4.88 3.15
CA TYR A 203 18.68 -4.45 3.79
C TYR A 203 19.06 -3.03 3.31
N SER A 204 19.26 -2.12 4.26
CA SER A 204 19.67 -0.74 3.98
C SER A 204 21.16 -0.56 4.29
N ILE A 205 21.97 -0.26 3.28
CA ILE A 205 23.40 -0.04 3.38
C ILE A 205 23.66 1.37 3.87
N ALA A 206 24.02 1.53 5.15
CA ALA A 206 24.14 2.83 5.81
C ALA A 206 25.13 3.79 5.12
N GLN A 207 26.21 3.28 4.56
CA GLN A 207 27.27 4.08 3.93
C GLN A 207 26.81 4.76 2.64
N THR A 208 25.93 4.13 1.89
CA THR A 208 25.47 4.63 0.59
C THR A 208 24.01 5.03 0.59
N GLY A 209 23.25 4.71 1.64
CA GLY A 209 21.80 4.86 1.67
C GLY A 209 21.04 3.90 0.73
N THR A 210 21.77 2.97 0.09
CA THR A 210 21.18 2.00 -0.83
C THR A 210 20.32 1.00 -0.07
N THR A 211 19.10 0.75 -0.55
CA THR A 211 18.26 -0.32 -0.03
C THR A 211 18.09 -1.40 -1.09
N VAL A 212 18.39 -2.63 -0.75
CA VAL A 212 18.08 -3.82 -1.56
C VAL A 212 16.94 -4.57 -0.91
N PHE A 213 16.09 -5.20 -1.73
CA PHE A 213 15.00 -6.00 -1.21
C PHE A 213 14.70 -7.22 -2.07
N GLY A 214 14.08 -8.20 -1.48
CA GLY A 214 13.55 -9.37 -2.16
C GLY A 214 12.17 -9.73 -1.66
N LEU A 215 11.33 -10.26 -2.56
CA LEU A 215 10.04 -10.85 -2.28
C LEU A 215 9.96 -12.26 -2.86
N TYR A 216 9.27 -13.12 -2.15
CA TYR A 216 8.84 -14.43 -2.63
C TYR A 216 7.37 -14.61 -2.27
N SER A 217 6.55 -15.11 -3.19
CA SER A 217 5.15 -15.44 -2.92
C SER A 217 4.78 -16.83 -3.38
N ASP A 218 3.89 -17.46 -2.60
CA ASP A 218 3.13 -18.65 -2.97
C ASP A 218 1.66 -18.26 -3.08
N ASP A 219 1.09 -18.45 -4.26
CA ASP A 219 -0.29 -18.09 -4.58
C ASP A 219 -1.07 -19.32 -4.99
N LYS A 220 -2.26 -19.49 -4.41
CA LYS A 220 -3.26 -20.44 -4.86
C LYS A 220 -4.53 -19.68 -5.23
N VAL A 221 -4.94 -19.72 -6.47
CA VAL A 221 -6.12 -19.00 -6.97
C VAL A 221 -7.01 -19.96 -7.73
N SER A 222 -8.21 -20.22 -7.19
CA SER A 222 -9.21 -21.12 -7.80
C SER A 222 -8.64 -22.48 -8.25
N GLY A 223 -7.81 -23.09 -7.41
CA GLY A 223 -7.18 -24.39 -7.67
C GLY A 223 -5.88 -24.35 -8.47
N SER A 224 -5.53 -23.23 -9.08
CA SER A 224 -4.26 -23.03 -9.78
C SER A 224 -3.23 -22.47 -8.82
N THR A 225 -1.96 -22.88 -8.97
CA THR A 225 -0.85 -22.41 -8.15
C THR A 225 0.15 -21.60 -8.96
N SER A 226 0.75 -20.60 -8.33
CA SER A 226 1.87 -19.85 -8.89
C SER A 226 2.83 -19.42 -7.78
N THR A 227 4.08 -19.23 -8.15
CA THR A 227 5.10 -18.65 -7.28
C THR A 227 5.66 -17.39 -7.93
N GLY A 228 5.90 -16.37 -7.13
CA GLY A 228 6.48 -15.10 -7.56
C GLY A 228 7.80 -14.83 -6.85
N LYS A 229 8.77 -14.27 -7.57
CA LYS A 229 10.06 -13.82 -7.03
C LYS A 229 10.36 -12.44 -7.57
N THR A 230 10.75 -11.51 -6.70
CA THR A 230 11.19 -10.17 -7.12
C THR A 230 12.43 -9.78 -6.31
N ILE A 231 13.37 -9.13 -6.98
CA ILE A 231 14.50 -8.44 -6.37
C ILE A 231 14.49 -6.99 -6.83
N GLY A 232 14.85 -6.07 -5.95
CA GLY A 232 14.92 -4.66 -6.31
C GLY A 232 15.93 -3.88 -5.50
N VAL A 233 16.25 -2.70 -6.01
CA VAL A 233 17.22 -1.77 -5.41
C VAL A 233 16.75 -0.33 -5.57
N ASN A 234 16.91 0.45 -4.51
CA ASN A 234 16.77 1.90 -4.49
C ASN A 234 18.10 2.48 -4.08
N HIS A 235 18.70 3.32 -4.94
CA HIS A 235 20.02 3.92 -4.72
C HIS A 235 19.94 5.45 -4.81
N PRO A 236 20.27 6.19 -3.73
CA PRO A 236 20.38 7.65 -3.80
C PRO A 236 21.66 8.03 -4.58
N VAL A 237 21.46 8.61 -5.77
CA VAL A 237 22.55 9.12 -6.61
C VAL A 237 23.05 10.46 -6.10
N THR A 238 22.09 11.29 -5.63
CA THR A 238 22.35 12.57 -4.95
C THR A 238 21.35 12.75 -3.81
N GLY A 239 21.43 13.85 -3.07
CA GLY A 239 20.42 14.18 -2.03
C GLY A 239 18.98 14.35 -2.56
N SER A 240 18.82 14.57 -3.86
CA SER A 240 17.49 14.76 -4.49
C SER A 240 17.16 13.70 -5.54
N LEU A 241 18.12 12.95 -6.05
CA LEU A 241 17.94 11.99 -7.13
C LEU A 241 18.07 10.56 -6.59
N MET A 242 17.03 9.75 -6.78
CA MET A 242 16.98 8.32 -6.48
C MET A 242 16.90 7.52 -7.77
N ALA A 243 17.78 6.56 -7.96
CA ALA A 243 17.68 5.54 -9.00
C ALA A 243 16.98 4.29 -8.43
N LEU A 244 16.13 3.68 -9.24
CA LEU A 244 15.24 2.58 -8.85
C LEU A 244 15.35 1.47 -9.90
N ALA A 245 15.45 0.22 -9.47
CA ALA A 245 15.36 -0.92 -10.37
C ALA A 245 14.73 -2.11 -9.64
N SER A 246 13.90 -2.88 -10.35
CA SER A 246 13.43 -4.17 -9.89
C SER A 246 13.21 -5.14 -11.03
N TYR A 247 13.39 -6.42 -10.75
CA TYR A 247 13.13 -7.51 -11.68
C TYR A 247 12.40 -8.62 -10.95
N GLY A 248 11.39 -9.20 -11.63
CA GLY A 248 10.63 -10.30 -11.07
C GLY A 248 10.24 -11.35 -12.10
N GLU A 249 10.00 -12.55 -11.59
CA GLU A 249 9.52 -13.72 -12.36
C GLU A 249 8.39 -14.40 -11.61
N LYS A 250 7.37 -14.82 -12.34
CA LYS A 250 6.25 -15.63 -11.88
C LYS A 250 6.22 -16.94 -12.64
N GLU A 251 6.11 -18.03 -11.92
CA GLU A 251 6.00 -19.38 -12.44
C GLU A 251 4.62 -19.97 -12.12
N GLY A 252 4.18 -21.01 -12.85
CA GLY A 252 2.89 -21.67 -12.64
C GLY A 252 1.77 -21.00 -13.42
N TYR A 253 0.66 -20.65 -12.77
CA TYR A 253 -0.49 -20.05 -13.43
C TYR A 253 -0.19 -18.63 -13.91
N GLN A 254 -0.39 -18.36 -15.20
CA GLN A 254 -0.07 -17.10 -15.88
C GLN A 254 1.39 -16.68 -15.64
N PRO A 255 2.38 -17.42 -16.16
CA PRO A 255 3.79 -17.06 -16.00
C PRO A 255 4.07 -15.65 -16.52
N ALA A 256 4.94 -14.93 -15.83
CA ALA A 256 5.30 -13.56 -16.19
C ALA A 256 6.74 -13.24 -15.84
N LYS A 257 7.30 -12.27 -16.56
CA LYS A 257 8.56 -11.60 -16.21
C LYS A 257 8.33 -10.11 -16.27
N ALA A 258 8.94 -9.37 -15.36
CA ALA A 258 8.80 -7.91 -15.33
C ALA A 258 10.12 -7.26 -14.93
N LEU A 259 10.48 -6.21 -15.67
CA LEU A 259 11.63 -5.34 -15.40
C LEU A 259 11.15 -3.91 -15.26
N ASP A 260 11.49 -3.26 -14.15
CA ASP A 260 11.28 -1.84 -13.91
C ASP A 260 12.62 -1.13 -13.75
N LEU A 261 12.75 0.00 -14.42
CA LEU A 261 13.82 0.95 -14.21
C LEU A 261 13.20 2.33 -13.99
N GLY A 262 13.72 3.09 -13.04
CA GLY A 262 13.16 4.39 -12.74
C GLY A 262 14.13 5.35 -12.08
N ALA A 263 13.75 6.60 -12.11
CA ALA A 263 14.39 7.67 -11.37
C ALA A 263 13.33 8.59 -10.76
N THR A 264 13.58 9.05 -9.55
CA THR A 264 12.75 10.06 -8.87
C THR A 264 13.62 11.23 -8.49
N TYR A 265 13.20 12.43 -8.87
CA TYR A 265 13.87 13.67 -8.49
C TYR A 265 12.96 14.50 -7.58
N SER A 266 13.41 14.72 -6.34
CA SER A 266 12.68 15.49 -5.33
C SER A 266 12.89 16.98 -5.54
N LEU A 267 11.84 17.71 -5.91
CA LEU A 267 11.81 19.17 -6.02
C LEU A 267 11.64 19.82 -4.64
N SER A 268 10.93 19.12 -3.74
CA SER A 268 10.72 19.50 -2.35
C SER A 268 10.41 18.26 -1.51
N LYS A 269 10.15 18.45 -0.19
CA LYS A 269 9.67 17.36 0.69
C LYS A 269 8.31 16.76 0.26
N ARG A 270 7.54 17.48 -0.55
CA ARG A 270 6.17 17.11 -0.97
C ARG A 270 6.00 16.93 -2.46
N THR A 271 6.95 17.39 -3.28
CA THR A 271 6.84 17.39 -4.75
C THR A 271 8.00 16.66 -5.37
N MET A 272 7.72 15.73 -6.25
CA MET A 272 8.73 14.97 -6.99
C MET A 272 8.30 14.73 -8.42
N VAL A 273 9.28 14.55 -9.30
CA VAL A 273 9.09 14.10 -10.68
C VAL A 273 9.68 12.71 -10.84
N HIS A 274 9.09 11.91 -11.72
CA HIS A 274 9.42 10.53 -11.96
C HIS A 274 9.68 10.28 -13.42
N ALA A 275 10.70 9.49 -13.74
CA ALA A 275 10.89 8.89 -15.04
C ALA A 275 10.90 7.36 -14.87
N ARG A 276 10.22 6.63 -15.78
CA ARG A 276 10.04 5.18 -15.65
C ARG A 276 10.10 4.47 -16.98
N TYR A 277 10.65 3.28 -16.93
CA TYR A 277 10.60 2.27 -17.97
C TYR A 277 10.12 0.96 -17.34
N VAL A 278 9.11 0.35 -17.95
CA VAL A 278 8.57 -0.95 -17.55
C VAL A 278 8.53 -1.87 -18.75
N LYS A 279 9.01 -3.09 -18.60
CA LYS A 279 8.82 -4.16 -19.57
C LYS A 279 8.24 -5.38 -18.88
N GLU A 280 7.10 -5.85 -19.39
CA GLU A 280 6.40 -7.01 -18.86
C GLU A 280 6.18 -8.02 -19.98
N ASP A 281 6.52 -9.28 -19.73
CA ASP A 281 6.22 -10.43 -20.58
C ASP A 281 5.26 -11.33 -19.80
N VAL A 282 4.01 -11.43 -20.23
CA VAL A 282 2.97 -12.24 -19.58
C VAL A 282 2.50 -13.33 -20.53
N VAL A 283 2.47 -14.57 -20.06
CA VAL A 283 1.91 -15.68 -20.84
C VAL A 283 0.40 -15.69 -20.71
N SER A 284 -0.29 -15.50 -21.82
CA SER A 284 -1.75 -15.57 -21.95
C SER A 284 -2.14 -16.46 -23.11
N MET A 285 -3.02 -17.43 -22.91
CA MET A 285 -3.50 -18.36 -23.95
C MET A 285 -2.35 -18.99 -24.78
N ASN A 286 -1.28 -19.43 -24.10
CA ASN A 286 -0.07 -20.04 -24.71
C ASN A 286 0.77 -19.08 -25.60
N SER A 287 0.53 -17.78 -25.53
CA SER A 287 1.32 -16.76 -26.22
C SER A 287 1.92 -15.80 -25.20
N ILE A 288 3.13 -15.31 -25.49
CA ILE A 288 3.75 -14.24 -24.70
C ILE A 288 3.25 -12.91 -25.23
N VAL A 289 2.65 -12.12 -24.35
CA VAL A 289 2.29 -10.73 -24.61
C VAL A 289 3.29 -9.84 -23.90
N THR A 290 4.10 -9.13 -24.68
CA THR A 290 5.05 -8.14 -24.15
C THR A 290 4.37 -6.77 -24.06
N THR A 291 4.42 -6.15 -22.91
CA THR A 291 4.03 -4.75 -22.70
C THR A 291 5.28 -3.92 -22.39
N THR A 292 5.45 -2.81 -23.07
CA THR A 292 6.54 -1.87 -22.80
C THR A 292 5.95 -0.48 -22.53
N LYS A 293 6.38 0.14 -21.44
CA LYS A 293 5.90 1.46 -21.01
C LYS A 293 7.06 2.41 -20.75
N TYR A 294 6.88 3.65 -21.15
CA TYR A 294 7.72 4.79 -20.77
C TYR A 294 6.82 5.84 -20.15
N ALA A 295 7.18 6.35 -19.00
CA ALA A 295 6.35 7.34 -18.32
C ALA A 295 7.19 8.46 -17.70
N LEU A 296 6.68 9.67 -17.80
CA LEU A 296 7.15 10.85 -17.06
C LEU A 296 6.00 11.36 -16.22
N GLY A 297 6.24 11.58 -14.94
CA GLY A 297 5.17 11.93 -14.03
C GLY A 297 5.56 12.93 -12.98
N MET A 298 4.53 13.44 -12.32
CA MET A 298 4.67 14.33 -11.17
C MET A 298 3.81 13.82 -10.03
N GLU A 299 4.36 13.92 -8.82
CA GLU A 299 3.65 13.67 -7.57
C GLU A 299 3.73 14.89 -6.67
N HIS A 300 2.59 15.26 -6.06
CA HIS A 300 2.51 16.25 -5.00
C HIS A 300 1.68 15.72 -3.83
N ASN A 301 2.26 15.77 -2.63
CA ASN A 301 1.61 15.40 -1.36
C ASN A 301 1.22 16.67 -0.60
N PHE A 302 0.02 16.74 -0.06
CA PHE A 302 -0.50 17.90 0.68
C PHE A 302 -1.18 17.50 2.00
#